data_a9b558fcc400160f9dfe02c5d3f9ea54
#
_entry.id   a9b558fcc400160f9dfe02c5d3f9ea54
#
_cell.length_a   1.000
_cell.length_b   1.000
_cell.length_c   1.000
_cell.angle_alpha   90.00
_cell.angle_beta   90.00
_cell.angle_gamma   90.00
#
_symmetry.space_group_name_H-M   'P 1'
#
loop_
_entity.id
_entity.type
_entity.pdbx_description
1 polymer ?
#
loop_
_entity_poly.entity_id
_entity_poly.type
_entity_poly.pdbx_seq_one_letter_code
_entity_poly.pdbx_strand_id
1 'polypeptide(L)'
;MSLVLSNLTSGRYTCHAEVEGFPAVTASAQVQVRGPPIILSGREVQHATLGQPLHVICEAESVPEAEGFSWSFRGRELRPGSSLYSILETRLGSVVRSTLVVEVAEAKHLGEYVCSVRNQLGSSSAIILLNQLGNIQRVHTPPPGRKRGRGYTY
;
A
#
# COMPACT_ATOMS: atom_id res chain seq x y z
N MET A 1 -38.43 5.27 16.49
CA MET A 1 -37.54 4.15 16.86
C MET A 1 -36.12 4.59 16.63
N SER A 2 -35.29 4.70 17.65
CA SER A 2 -33.89 5.14 17.53
C SER A 2 -32.98 3.91 17.68
N LEU A 3 -32.16 3.63 16.69
CA LEU A 3 -31.22 2.52 16.73
C LEU A 3 -29.87 3.08 17.18
N VAL A 4 -29.40 2.65 18.36
CA VAL A 4 -28.04 2.96 18.82
C VAL A 4 -27.14 1.81 18.39
N LEU A 5 -26.26 2.06 17.44
CA LEU A 5 -25.31 1.09 16.92
C LEU A 5 -23.95 1.34 17.57
N SER A 6 -23.45 0.37 18.33
CA SER A 6 -22.07 0.30 18.77
C SER A 6 -21.26 -0.52 17.74
N ASN A 7 -20.02 -0.10 17.45
CA ASN A 7 -19.15 -0.70 16.44
C ASN A 7 -19.67 -0.64 15.00
N LEU A 8 -20.10 0.56 14.60
CA LEU A 8 -20.51 0.83 13.21
C LEU A 8 -19.34 0.60 12.24
N THR A 9 -19.61 -0.16 11.18
CA THR A 9 -18.77 -0.21 9.99
C THR A 9 -19.40 0.60 8.87
N SER A 10 -18.61 1.20 7.99
CA SER A 10 -19.12 1.84 6.79
C SER A 10 -19.81 0.81 5.91
N GLY A 11 -20.96 1.17 5.32
CA GLY A 11 -21.70 0.26 4.46
C GLY A 11 -23.14 0.70 4.22
N ARG A 12 -23.84 -0.10 3.40
CA ARG A 12 -25.28 0.06 3.17
C ARG A 12 -26.06 -0.77 4.20
N TYR A 13 -26.88 -0.11 4.97
CA TYR A 13 -27.80 -0.74 5.92
C TYR A 13 -29.21 -0.77 5.33
N THR A 14 -29.85 -1.92 5.35
CA THR A 14 -31.20 -2.11 4.85
C THR A 14 -32.09 -2.57 5.99
N CYS A 15 -33.20 -1.86 6.21
CA CYS A 15 -34.27 -2.22 7.13
C CYS A 15 -35.37 -2.89 6.35
N HIS A 16 -35.84 -4.05 6.82
CA HIS A 16 -37.02 -4.75 6.31
C HIS A 16 -38.14 -4.68 7.37
N ALA A 17 -39.33 -4.35 6.95
CA ALA A 17 -40.49 -4.38 7.81
C ALA A 17 -41.59 -5.21 7.15
N GLU A 18 -42.12 -6.19 7.91
CA GLU A 18 -43.19 -7.08 7.49
C GLU A 18 -44.30 -6.99 8.52
N VAL A 19 -45.53 -6.94 8.02
CA VAL A 19 -46.75 -7.02 8.82
C VAL A 19 -47.66 -8.01 8.12
N GLU A 20 -48.26 -8.92 8.89
CA GLU A 20 -49.16 -9.94 8.36
C GLU A 20 -50.33 -9.30 7.60
N GLY A 21 -50.57 -9.75 6.37
CA GLY A 21 -51.62 -9.20 5.48
C GLY A 21 -51.21 -7.95 4.69
N PHE A 22 -49.98 -7.45 4.82
CA PHE A 22 -49.45 -6.32 4.08
C PHE A 22 -48.15 -6.68 3.31
N PRO A 23 -47.86 -6.03 2.16
CA PRO A 23 -46.64 -6.25 1.47
C PRO A 23 -45.43 -5.76 2.32
N ALA A 24 -44.33 -6.50 2.29
CA ALA A 24 -43.10 -6.11 2.95
C ALA A 24 -42.53 -4.82 2.35
N VAL A 25 -42.04 -3.95 3.21
CA VAL A 25 -41.42 -2.68 2.79
C VAL A 25 -39.93 -2.68 3.22
N THR A 26 -39.11 -2.06 2.40
CA THR A 26 -37.68 -1.94 2.67
C THR A 26 -37.23 -0.49 2.57
N ALA A 27 -36.28 -0.10 3.44
CA ALA A 27 -35.59 1.19 3.36
C ALA A 27 -34.10 0.97 3.52
N SER A 28 -33.29 1.70 2.76
CA SER A 28 -31.83 1.60 2.84
C SER A 28 -31.21 2.95 3.15
N ALA A 29 -30.12 2.93 3.92
CA ALA A 29 -29.30 4.10 4.21
C ALA A 29 -27.82 3.74 4.04
N GLN A 30 -27.04 4.67 3.49
CA GLN A 30 -25.60 4.56 3.42
C GLN A 30 -25.00 5.18 4.69
N VAL A 31 -24.22 4.39 5.43
CA VAL A 31 -23.49 4.83 6.62
C VAL A 31 -22.02 4.94 6.27
N GLN A 32 -21.41 6.07 6.61
CA GLN A 32 -19.98 6.27 6.52
C GLN A 32 -19.44 6.58 7.92
N VAL A 33 -18.47 5.79 8.37
CA VAL A 33 -17.77 6.03 9.63
C VAL A 33 -16.69 7.08 9.39
N ARG A 34 -16.72 8.13 10.20
CA ARG A 34 -15.74 9.22 10.14
C ARG A 34 -14.63 8.97 11.16
N GLY A 35 -13.40 9.15 10.76
CA GLY A 35 -12.23 8.94 11.62
C GLY A 35 -10.93 9.44 10.99
N PRO A 36 -9.80 9.24 11.68
CA PRO A 36 -8.49 9.38 11.06
C PRO A 36 -8.39 8.51 9.80
N PRO A 37 -7.54 8.86 8.81
CA PRO A 37 -7.36 8.03 7.64
C PRO A 37 -6.91 6.61 7.99
N ILE A 38 -7.31 5.63 7.18
CA ILE A 38 -6.90 4.23 7.31
C ILE A 38 -6.03 3.90 6.12
N ILE A 39 -4.75 3.56 6.36
CA ILE A 39 -3.85 3.17 5.29
C ILE A 39 -4.17 1.74 4.85
N LEU A 40 -4.48 1.58 3.58
CA LEU A 40 -4.87 0.32 2.94
C LEU A 40 -3.66 -0.47 2.43
N SER A 41 -2.63 0.24 1.96
CA SER A 41 -1.38 -0.33 1.47
C SER A 41 -0.21 0.27 2.25
N GLY A 42 0.63 -0.49 2.88
CA GLY A 42 1.73 0.16 3.58
C GLY A 42 2.57 -0.71 4.49
N ARG A 43 2.38 -2.00 4.46
CA ARG A 43 3.26 -2.96 5.14
C ARG A 43 3.88 -3.95 4.15
N GLU A 44 3.80 -3.64 2.86
CA GLU A 44 4.31 -4.52 1.81
C GLU A 44 5.75 -4.15 1.47
N VAL A 45 6.58 -5.17 1.35
CA VAL A 45 7.90 -5.02 0.75
C VAL A 45 7.70 -4.78 -0.74
N GLN A 46 8.11 -3.62 -1.21
CA GLN A 46 8.13 -3.31 -2.64
C GLN A 46 9.52 -3.58 -3.22
N HIS A 47 9.58 -3.95 -4.48
CA HIS A 47 10.82 -4.30 -5.15
C HIS A 47 11.16 -3.30 -6.25
N ALA A 48 12.43 -2.90 -6.29
CA ALA A 48 12.98 -2.00 -7.29
C ALA A 48 13.95 -2.72 -8.23
N THR A 49 13.91 -2.34 -9.50
CA THR A 49 14.96 -2.66 -10.46
C THR A 49 15.86 -1.45 -10.59
N LEU A 50 17.15 -1.60 -10.27
CA LEU A 50 18.10 -0.48 -10.38
C LEU A 50 18.24 -0.02 -11.83
N GLY A 51 18.37 1.29 -12.01
CA GLY A 51 18.44 1.92 -13.32
C GLY A 51 17.09 2.16 -14.01
N GLN A 52 15.98 1.77 -13.38
CA GLN A 52 14.63 1.99 -13.90
C GLN A 52 13.88 2.98 -13.00
N PRO A 53 12.82 3.66 -13.51
CA PRO A 53 11.93 4.44 -12.67
C PRO A 53 11.29 3.57 -11.58
N LEU A 54 11.16 4.13 -10.41
CA LEU A 54 10.59 3.47 -9.25
C LEU A 54 9.33 4.19 -8.81
N HIS A 55 8.28 3.42 -8.52
CA HIS A 55 7.01 3.91 -8.02
C HIS A 55 6.74 3.31 -6.64
N VAL A 56 6.75 4.13 -5.60
CA VAL A 56 6.36 3.72 -4.24
C VAL A 56 4.92 4.18 -4.00
N ILE A 57 4.02 3.24 -3.75
CA ILE A 57 2.58 3.51 -3.70
C ILE A 57 2.10 3.46 -2.25
N CYS A 58 1.31 4.45 -1.86
CA CYS A 58 0.60 4.51 -0.60
C CYS A 58 -0.87 4.83 -0.85
N GLU A 59 -1.77 3.99 -0.36
CA GLU A 59 -3.22 4.18 -0.46
C GLU A 59 -3.84 4.30 0.92
N ALA A 60 -4.82 5.16 1.02
CA ALA A 60 -5.58 5.33 2.25
C ALA A 60 -7.07 5.58 1.95
N GLU A 61 -7.93 5.08 2.83
CA GLU A 61 -9.33 5.50 2.92
C GLU A 61 -9.43 6.62 3.94
N SER A 62 -10.12 7.71 3.59
CA SER A 62 -10.27 8.90 4.44
C SER A 62 -11.66 9.48 4.38
N VAL A 63 -12.32 9.49 5.53
CA VAL A 63 -13.61 10.17 5.77
C VAL A 63 -13.53 10.91 7.10
N PRO A 64 -13.42 12.24 7.13
CA PRO A 64 -13.45 13.21 6.02
C PRO A 64 -12.29 13.05 5.04
N GLU A 65 -12.40 13.77 3.93
CA GLU A 65 -11.40 13.79 2.87
C GLU A 65 -9.99 14.08 3.40
N ALA A 66 -8.98 13.40 2.84
CA ALA A 66 -7.59 13.64 3.19
C ALA A 66 -7.14 15.04 2.76
N GLU A 67 -6.46 15.73 3.66
CA GLU A 67 -5.84 17.04 3.39
C GLU A 67 -4.59 16.90 2.53
N GLY A 68 -3.89 15.75 2.62
CA GLY A 68 -2.72 15.47 1.81
C GLY A 68 -1.86 14.34 2.39
N PHE A 69 -0.85 13.99 1.61
CA PHE A 69 0.19 13.04 1.97
C PHE A 69 1.50 13.76 2.24
N SER A 70 2.32 13.15 3.08
CA SER A 70 3.73 13.46 3.20
C SER A 70 4.56 12.19 3.11
N TRP A 71 5.74 12.33 2.52
CA TRP A 71 6.69 11.24 2.38
C TRP A 71 7.99 11.58 3.09
N SER A 72 8.59 10.60 3.73
CA SER A 72 9.94 10.74 4.25
C SER A 72 10.78 9.49 3.95
N PHE A 73 12.08 9.71 3.82
CA PHE A 73 13.07 8.67 3.61
C PHE A 73 14.26 8.92 4.55
N ARG A 74 14.64 7.90 5.33
CA ARG A 74 15.70 8.01 6.33
C ARG A 74 15.53 9.21 7.26
N GLY A 75 14.29 9.46 7.69
CA GLY A 75 13.95 10.55 8.62
C GLY A 75 13.96 11.96 7.99
N ARG A 76 14.14 12.09 6.68
CA ARG A 76 14.06 13.36 5.96
C ARG A 76 12.82 13.44 5.11
N GLU A 77 12.08 14.53 5.21
CA GLU A 77 10.92 14.79 4.37
C GLU A 77 11.31 14.96 2.91
N LEU A 78 10.58 14.26 2.03
CA LEU A 78 10.73 14.38 0.58
C LEU A 78 9.77 15.43 0.08
N ARG A 79 10.31 16.53 -0.46
CA ARG A 79 9.50 17.63 -0.99
C ARG A 79 9.25 17.45 -2.46
N PRO A 80 7.99 17.68 -2.93
CA PRO A 80 7.70 17.70 -4.36
C PRO A 80 8.53 18.78 -5.09
N GLY A 81 8.91 18.49 -6.33
CA GLY A 81 9.64 19.45 -7.17
C GLY A 81 11.16 19.38 -7.06
N SER A 82 11.73 18.40 -6.36
CA SER A 82 13.15 18.08 -6.53
C SER A 82 13.36 17.36 -7.86
N SER A 83 14.53 17.51 -8.48
CA SER A 83 14.86 16.81 -9.74
C SER A 83 14.92 15.28 -9.62
N LEU A 84 14.82 14.74 -8.39
CA LEU A 84 14.95 13.32 -8.10
C LEU A 84 13.62 12.65 -7.78
N TYR A 85 12.63 13.41 -7.31
CA TYR A 85 11.36 12.86 -6.83
C TYR A 85 10.19 13.67 -7.37
N SER A 86 9.18 12.96 -7.86
CA SER A 86 7.85 13.51 -8.09
C SER A 86 6.81 12.78 -7.25
N ILE A 87 5.76 13.48 -6.84
CA ILE A 87 4.66 12.92 -6.07
C ILE A 87 3.38 13.16 -6.85
N LEU A 88 2.68 12.08 -7.13
CA LEU A 88 1.39 12.08 -7.83
C LEU A 88 0.30 11.65 -6.87
N GLU A 89 -0.77 12.42 -6.78
CA GLU A 89 -1.94 12.06 -5.99
C GLU A 89 -3.16 11.85 -6.88
N THR A 90 -3.90 10.79 -6.61
CA THR A 90 -5.16 10.47 -7.27
C THR A 90 -6.23 10.16 -6.24
N ARG A 91 -7.49 10.47 -6.56
CA ARG A 91 -8.63 10.27 -5.66
C ARG A 91 -9.74 9.52 -6.38
N LEU A 92 -10.31 8.55 -5.68
CA LEU A 92 -11.46 7.77 -6.14
C LEU A 92 -12.42 7.56 -4.96
N GLY A 93 -13.42 8.42 -4.86
CA GLY A 93 -14.33 8.44 -3.73
C GLY A 93 -13.59 8.74 -2.41
N SER A 94 -13.76 7.87 -1.41
CA SER A 94 -13.05 7.98 -0.12
C SER A 94 -11.61 7.47 -0.15
N VAL A 95 -11.21 6.79 -1.24
CA VAL A 95 -9.85 6.26 -1.40
C VAL A 95 -8.97 7.30 -2.08
N VAL A 96 -7.83 7.56 -1.48
CA VAL A 96 -6.79 8.44 -2.00
C VAL A 96 -5.50 7.65 -2.14
N ARG A 97 -4.78 7.88 -3.23
CA ARG A 97 -3.50 7.23 -3.52
C ARG A 97 -2.45 8.31 -3.75
N SER A 98 -1.32 8.17 -3.08
CA SER A 98 -0.11 8.92 -3.36
C SER A 98 0.96 7.99 -3.91
N THR A 99 1.56 8.38 -5.02
CA THR A 99 2.65 7.66 -5.67
C THR A 99 3.90 8.54 -5.66
N LEU A 100 4.91 8.10 -4.93
CA LEU A 100 6.25 8.70 -4.98
C LEU A 100 7.01 8.06 -6.14
N VAL A 101 7.44 8.88 -7.10
CA VAL A 101 8.21 8.45 -8.26
C VAL A 101 9.66 8.87 -8.06
N VAL A 102 10.58 7.92 -8.19
CA VAL A 102 12.03 8.14 -8.28
C VAL A 102 12.42 7.89 -9.73
N GLU A 103 12.91 8.91 -10.42
CA GLU A 103 13.18 8.86 -11.88
C GLU A 103 14.16 7.74 -12.27
N VAL A 104 15.21 7.58 -11.47
CA VAL A 104 16.19 6.50 -11.66
C VAL A 104 16.51 5.87 -10.31
N ALA A 105 16.13 4.62 -10.12
CA ALA A 105 16.42 3.90 -8.89
C ALA A 105 17.91 3.53 -8.80
N GLU A 106 18.56 3.96 -7.73
CA GLU A 106 19.93 3.59 -7.37
C GLU A 106 19.92 2.86 -6.02
N ALA A 107 20.99 2.17 -5.68
CA ALA A 107 21.11 1.47 -4.39
C ALA A 107 20.90 2.39 -3.18
N LYS A 108 21.26 3.66 -3.29
CA LYS A 108 21.06 4.67 -2.22
C LYS A 108 19.57 4.97 -1.94
N HIS A 109 18.68 4.64 -2.89
CA HIS A 109 17.22 4.84 -2.78
C HIS A 109 16.51 3.62 -2.16
N LEU A 110 17.24 2.53 -1.90
CA LEU A 110 16.67 1.36 -1.19
C LEU A 110 16.58 1.65 0.30
N GLY A 111 15.56 1.11 0.95
CA GLY A 111 15.34 1.24 2.39
C GLY A 111 13.92 1.59 2.74
N GLU A 112 13.73 2.18 3.91
CA GLU A 112 12.43 2.49 4.50
C GLU A 112 11.94 3.86 4.07
N TYR A 113 10.76 3.88 3.45
CA TYR A 113 9.97 5.07 3.17
C TYR A 113 8.81 5.12 4.15
N VAL A 114 8.53 6.29 4.68
CA VAL A 114 7.34 6.52 5.50
C VAL A 114 6.37 7.38 4.70
N CYS A 115 5.18 6.84 4.51
CA CYS A 115 4.02 7.55 3.99
C CYS A 115 3.15 7.96 5.16
N SER A 116 2.75 9.22 5.22
CA SER A 116 1.81 9.74 6.21
C SER A 116 0.67 10.45 5.51
N VAL A 117 -0.55 10.23 5.97
CA VAL A 117 -1.77 10.86 5.45
C VAL A 117 -2.54 11.48 6.61
N ARG A 118 -3.11 12.66 6.39
CA ARG A 118 -3.83 13.41 7.40
C ARG A 118 -5.20 13.87 6.91
N ASN A 119 -6.16 13.90 7.83
CA ASN A 119 -7.44 14.61 7.69
C ASN A 119 -7.73 15.43 8.96
N GLN A 120 -8.89 16.08 9.03
CA GLN A 120 -9.31 16.90 10.16
C GLN A 120 -9.43 16.13 11.49
N LEU A 121 -9.56 14.80 11.45
CA LEU A 121 -9.75 13.95 12.63
C LEU A 121 -8.48 13.26 13.11
N GLY A 122 -7.39 13.37 12.36
CA GLY A 122 -6.10 12.81 12.75
C GLY A 122 -5.22 12.41 11.58
N SER A 123 -4.20 11.62 11.87
CA SER A 123 -3.22 11.17 10.89
C SER A 123 -2.90 9.69 11.06
N SER A 124 -2.47 9.04 9.98
CA SER A 124 -1.97 7.68 9.97
C SER A 124 -0.70 7.60 9.13
N SER A 125 0.19 6.68 9.50
CA SER A 125 1.45 6.48 8.79
C SER A 125 1.72 5.01 8.57
N ALA A 126 2.44 4.70 7.48
CA ALA A 126 2.93 3.36 7.19
C ALA A 126 4.37 3.39 6.71
N ILE A 127 5.10 2.33 7.03
CA ILE A 127 6.47 2.10 6.58
C ILE A 127 6.41 1.15 5.39
N ILE A 128 6.99 1.58 4.28
CA ILE A 128 7.13 0.80 3.05
C ILE A 128 8.60 0.48 2.89
N LEU A 129 8.95 -0.81 2.94
CA LEU A 129 10.33 -1.25 2.75
C LEU A 129 10.58 -1.50 1.26
N LEU A 130 11.53 -0.78 0.71
CA LEU A 130 11.97 -0.93 -0.67
C LEU A 130 13.25 -1.76 -0.74
N ASN A 131 13.16 -2.93 -1.35
CA ASN A 131 14.29 -3.82 -1.59
C ASN A 131 14.61 -3.90 -3.08
N GLN A 132 15.87 -4.21 -3.38
CA GLN A 132 16.24 -4.56 -4.75
C GLN A 132 15.57 -5.89 -5.13
N LEU A 133 14.98 -5.94 -6.33
CA LEU A 133 14.57 -7.21 -6.91
C LEU A 133 15.80 -8.08 -7.05
N GLY A 134 15.86 -9.20 -6.29
CA GLY A 134 17.04 -10.06 -6.26
C GLY A 134 17.36 -10.57 -7.68
N ASN A 135 18.59 -10.33 -8.14
CA ASN A 135 19.18 -11.19 -9.15
C ASN A 135 19.17 -12.59 -8.54
N ILE A 136 18.34 -13.48 -9.03
CA ILE A 136 18.50 -14.91 -8.82
C ILE A 136 19.83 -15.23 -9.49
N GLN A 137 20.92 -15.16 -8.73
CA GLN A 137 22.18 -15.73 -9.15
C GLN A 137 21.86 -17.21 -9.40
N ARG A 138 21.85 -17.60 -10.68
CA ARG A 138 21.85 -19.01 -11.05
C ARG A 138 23.04 -19.61 -10.28
N VAL A 139 22.73 -20.40 -9.25
CA VAL A 139 23.73 -21.23 -8.60
C VAL A 139 24.32 -22.07 -9.71
N HIS A 140 25.51 -21.74 -10.13
CA HIS A 140 26.26 -22.49 -11.10
C HIS A 140 26.61 -23.80 -10.40
N THR A 141 25.77 -24.81 -10.57
CA THR A 141 26.09 -26.17 -10.13
C THR A 141 27.28 -26.61 -10.96
N PRO A 142 28.46 -26.85 -10.38
CA PRO A 142 29.59 -27.37 -11.14
C PRO A 142 29.18 -28.73 -11.72
N PRO A 143 29.61 -29.04 -12.96
CA PRO A 143 29.30 -30.32 -13.57
C PRO A 143 29.85 -31.46 -12.70
N PRO A 144 29.14 -32.60 -12.58
CA PRO A 144 29.58 -33.73 -11.77
C PRO A 144 30.98 -34.20 -12.27
N GLY A 145 31.94 -34.21 -11.33
CA GLY A 145 33.31 -34.56 -11.61
C GLY A 145 33.41 -35.93 -12.27
N ARG A 146 34.02 -35.98 -13.45
CA ARG A 146 34.38 -37.23 -14.16
C ARG A 146 35.29 -38.05 -13.24
N LYS A 147 34.78 -39.18 -12.72
CA LYS A 147 35.63 -40.18 -12.03
C LYS A 147 36.65 -40.70 -13.01
N ARG A 148 37.95 -40.39 -12.77
CA ARG A 148 39.06 -41.03 -13.47
C ARG A 148 39.07 -42.50 -13.06
N GLY A 149 38.82 -43.38 -14.02
CA GLY A 149 38.99 -44.82 -13.87
C GLY A 149 40.43 -45.13 -13.59
N ARG A 150 40.72 -45.86 -12.52
CA ARG A 150 42.02 -46.48 -12.27
C ARG A 150 42.15 -47.62 -13.26
N GLY A 151 43.09 -47.46 -14.23
CA GLY A 151 43.54 -48.58 -15.01
C GLY A 151 44.42 -49.47 -14.17
N TYR A 152 44.07 -50.72 -14.07
CA TYR A 152 44.96 -51.78 -13.59
C TYR A 152 45.75 -52.29 -14.81
N THR A 153 47.05 -52.19 -14.73
CA THR A 153 47.98 -52.88 -15.62
C THR A 153 48.54 -54.10 -14.95
N TYR A 154 48.47 -55.24 -15.64
CA TYR A 154 49.20 -56.45 -15.30
C TYR A 154 50.62 -56.32 -15.86
#